data_7125fa550954e21819693ce31f04563b
#
_entry.id   7125fa550954e21819693ce31f04563b
#
_cell.length_a   1.000
_cell.length_b   1.000
_cell.length_c   1.000
_cell.angle_alpha   90.00
_cell.angle_beta   90.00
_cell.angle_gamma   90.00
#
_symmetry.space_group_name_H-M   'P 1'
#
loop_
_entity.id
_entity.type
_entity.pdbx_description
1 polymer ?
#
loop_
_entity_poly.entity_id
_entity_poly.type
_entity_poly.pdbx_seq_one_letter_code
_entity_poly.pdbx_strand_id
1 'polypeptide(L)'
;MLGDIQDTNTSFLARHLRDAGVDLYRTTIIGDNPNRIAQALREALTRAEIIITTGGLGPTVDDPTRQAVALAVNVPLEYRPELWDQIQERFARFGRLATENNKRQAYIPQNAIPIENPVGTAPAFIVQLDDHVIISLPGVPREMEFLMENFILPWLKEKYKLEGTIQTWVLHCSGIGESQLDELIGDMEQLSNPTVGLSAKAGQIDIRITAKAKSIEETRNMLNKLANDIYKRVGKAVYGKNEDTLEGLISRQLESLGQSMTVVECGMGSELVRRLEQAGIRTNALIQPALESDVDLNNILNKLMESGNCQLFLGVNYTPGQWQQNLFAFLHTPEEDIEIHKSYGGPPQMGLTWAVNTSLDFIRHTIS
;
A
#
# COMPACT_ATOMS: atom_id res chain seq x y z
N MET A 1 -9.05 21.05 -9.26
CA MET A 1 -9.15 19.67 -8.71
C MET A 1 -9.75 19.80 -7.32
N LEU A 2 -10.92 19.25 -7.11
CA LEU A 2 -11.70 19.43 -5.88
C LEU A 2 -11.40 18.38 -4.79
N GLY A 3 -10.48 17.43 -5.07
CA GLY A 3 -10.09 16.39 -4.12
C GLY A 3 -11.01 15.17 -4.04
N ASP A 4 -12.02 15.11 -4.89
CA ASP A 4 -13.07 14.07 -4.85
C ASP A 4 -12.65 12.73 -5.48
N ILE A 5 -11.51 12.69 -6.18
CA ILE A 5 -11.04 11.49 -6.88
C ILE A 5 -9.67 11.06 -6.34
N GLN A 6 -9.57 9.82 -5.92
CA GLN A 6 -8.32 9.18 -5.57
C GLN A 6 -7.63 8.62 -6.83
N ASP A 7 -6.35 8.96 -7.04
CA ASP A 7 -5.55 8.45 -8.15
C ASP A 7 -5.08 7.01 -7.91
N THR A 8 -5.93 6.07 -8.29
CA THR A 8 -5.63 4.64 -8.22
C THR A 8 -4.73 4.17 -9.37
N ASN A 9 -4.79 4.84 -10.54
CA ASN A 9 -3.99 4.51 -11.71
C ASN A 9 -2.49 4.68 -11.44
N THR A 10 -2.10 5.79 -10.83
CA THR A 10 -0.69 6.00 -10.44
C THR A 10 -0.19 4.92 -9.50
N SER A 11 -0.99 4.50 -8.52
CA SER A 11 -0.61 3.43 -7.59
C SER A 11 -0.42 2.08 -8.28
N PHE A 12 -1.26 1.77 -9.28
CA PHE A 12 -1.13 0.56 -10.10
C PHE A 12 0.15 0.62 -10.95
N LEU A 13 0.32 1.70 -11.71
CA LEU A 13 1.50 1.91 -12.56
C LEU A 13 2.81 1.83 -11.77
N ALA A 14 2.86 2.48 -10.60
CA ALA A 14 4.04 2.47 -9.74
C ALA A 14 4.46 1.05 -9.32
N ARG A 15 3.50 0.20 -8.97
CA ARG A 15 3.78 -1.21 -8.63
C ARG A 15 4.32 -2.00 -9.81
N HIS A 16 3.67 -1.91 -10.96
CA HIS A 16 4.03 -2.70 -12.15
C HIS A 16 5.34 -2.25 -12.78
N LEU A 17 5.61 -0.94 -12.82
CA LEU A 17 6.89 -0.40 -13.26
C LEU A 17 8.02 -0.83 -12.34
N ARG A 18 7.84 -0.72 -11.02
CA ARG A 18 8.80 -1.22 -10.03
C ARG A 18 9.10 -2.69 -10.27
N ASP A 19 8.07 -3.54 -10.42
CA ASP A 19 8.24 -4.98 -10.60
C ASP A 19 8.93 -5.33 -11.94
N ALA A 20 8.87 -4.41 -12.91
CA ALA A 20 9.61 -4.47 -14.16
C ALA A 20 11.03 -3.85 -14.09
N GLY A 21 11.45 -3.34 -12.94
CA GLY A 21 12.76 -2.71 -12.76
C GLY A 21 12.86 -1.27 -13.25
N VAL A 22 11.72 -0.59 -13.47
CA VAL A 22 11.63 0.81 -13.88
C VAL A 22 11.35 1.70 -12.68
N ASP A 23 12.24 2.65 -12.43
CA ASP A 23 12.10 3.58 -11.32
C ASP A 23 11.10 4.69 -11.66
N LEU A 24 10.10 4.90 -10.80
CA LEU A 24 9.14 5.99 -10.90
C LEU A 24 9.62 7.16 -10.03
N TYR A 25 10.17 8.21 -10.65
CA TYR A 25 10.73 9.35 -9.92
C TYR A 25 9.71 10.44 -9.59
N ARG A 26 8.69 10.62 -10.43
CA ARG A 26 7.74 11.72 -10.24
C ARG A 26 6.37 11.38 -10.82
N THR A 27 5.34 11.79 -10.10
CA THR A 27 3.96 11.82 -10.56
C THR A 27 3.45 13.26 -10.56
N THR A 28 2.58 13.60 -11.52
CA THR A 28 2.03 14.94 -11.64
C THR A 28 0.56 14.85 -12.07
N ILE A 29 -0.33 15.48 -11.33
CA ILE A 29 -1.74 15.58 -11.69
C ILE A 29 -1.99 16.95 -12.32
N ILE A 30 -2.56 16.94 -13.54
CA ILE A 30 -2.77 18.15 -14.35
C ILE A 30 -4.24 18.20 -14.77
N GLY A 31 -4.87 19.35 -14.64
CA GLY A 31 -6.24 19.55 -15.14
C GLY A 31 -6.30 19.59 -16.68
N ASP A 32 -7.48 19.36 -17.25
CA ASP A 32 -7.78 19.12 -18.66
C ASP A 32 -7.59 20.38 -19.54
N ASN A 33 -6.33 20.80 -19.67
CA ASN A 33 -5.91 21.89 -20.54
C ASN A 33 -4.73 21.44 -21.40
N PRO A 34 -4.87 21.40 -22.74
CA PRO A 34 -3.86 20.85 -23.63
C PRO A 34 -2.51 21.57 -23.54
N ASN A 35 -2.49 22.88 -23.34
CA ASN A 35 -1.24 23.64 -23.25
C ASN A 35 -0.50 23.37 -21.93
N ARG A 36 -1.22 23.26 -20.80
CA ARG A 36 -0.63 22.91 -19.50
C ARG A 36 -0.06 21.49 -19.52
N ILE A 37 -0.80 20.55 -20.10
CA ILE A 37 -0.33 19.18 -20.24
C ILE A 37 0.89 19.12 -21.15
N ALA A 38 0.87 19.81 -22.30
CA ALA A 38 2.00 19.87 -23.22
C ALA A 38 3.24 20.48 -22.57
N GLN A 39 3.09 21.53 -21.76
CA GLN A 39 4.21 22.11 -21.00
C GLN A 39 4.79 21.11 -20.02
N ALA A 40 3.96 20.45 -19.23
CA ALA A 40 4.42 19.44 -18.25
C ALA A 40 5.10 18.24 -18.93
N LEU A 41 4.64 17.83 -20.12
CA LEU A 41 5.29 16.80 -20.93
C LEU A 41 6.69 17.24 -21.40
N ARG A 42 6.83 18.49 -21.89
CA ARG A 42 8.15 19.02 -22.26
C ARG A 42 9.12 19.09 -21.08
N GLU A 43 8.63 19.51 -19.93
CA GLU A 43 9.42 19.48 -18.68
C GLU A 43 9.80 18.04 -18.29
N ALA A 44 8.90 17.09 -18.45
CA ALA A 44 9.19 15.67 -18.17
C ALA A 44 10.25 15.10 -19.11
N LEU A 45 10.22 15.45 -20.41
CA LEU A 45 11.21 15.05 -21.42
C LEU A 45 12.63 15.54 -21.13
N THR A 46 12.82 16.56 -20.27
CA THR A 46 14.17 17.00 -19.89
C THR A 46 14.82 16.13 -18.80
N ARG A 47 14.10 15.20 -18.19
CA ARG A 47 14.56 14.48 -16.99
C ARG A 47 14.19 12.99 -16.93
N ALA A 48 13.33 12.52 -17.83
CA ALA A 48 12.85 11.14 -17.81
C ALA A 48 12.82 10.57 -19.23
N GLU A 49 13.31 9.37 -19.41
CA GLU A 49 13.30 8.65 -20.68
C GLU A 49 11.90 8.11 -21.01
N ILE A 50 11.13 7.73 -19.98
CA ILE A 50 9.80 7.16 -20.11
C ILE A 50 8.79 8.07 -19.42
N ILE A 51 7.81 8.54 -20.19
CA ILE A 51 6.70 9.33 -19.69
C ILE A 51 5.40 8.57 -19.96
N ILE A 52 4.59 8.38 -18.93
CA ILE A 52 3.30 7.70 -19.05
C ILE A 52 2.21 8.69 -18.67
N THR A 53 1.22 8.87 -19.56
CA THR A 53 0.00 9.62 -19.26
C THR A 53 -1.17 8.67 -19.13
N THR A 54 -2.09 8.96 -18.22
CA THR A 54 -3.34 8.21 -18.04
C THR A 54 -4.52 9.17 -18.01
N GLY A 55 -5.55 8.88 -18.79
CA GLY A 55 -6.74 9.70 -18.96
C GLY A 55 -6.71 10.65 -20.15
N GLY A 56 -7.86 11.28 -20.41
CA GLY A 56 -8.04 12.27 -21.50
C GLY A 56 -7.95 11.68 -22.91
N LEU A 57 -8.25 10.38 -23.09
CA LEU A 57 -8.32 9.68 -24.38
C LEU A 57 -9.75 9.38 -24.84
N GLY A 58 -10.75 9.90 -24.17
CA GLY A 58 -12.16 9.78 -24.57
C GLY A 58 -12.51 10.64 -25.79
N PRO A 59 -13.79 10.63 -26.18
CA PRO A 59 -14.27 11.35 -27.39
C PRO A 59 -14.69 12.79 -27.12
N THR A 60 -14.64 13.27 -25.86
CA THR A 60 -15.18 14.57 -25.48
C THR A 60 -14.16 15.70 -25.65
N VAL A 61 -14.59 16.95 -25.52
CA VAL A 61 -13.69 18.10 -25.56
C VAL A 61 -12.80 18.15 -24.30
N ASP A 62 -13.22 17.50 -23.24
CA ASP A 62 -12.48 17.38 -21.96
C ASP A 62 -11.45 16.23 -21.99
N ASP A 63 -11.20 15.66 -23.18
CA ASP A 63 -10.19 14.61 -23.40
C ASP A 63 -9.00 15.15 -24.21
N PRO A 64 -8.15 16.05 -23.66
CA PRO A 64 -7.15 16.79 -24.41
C PRO A 64 -5.82 16.07 -24.61
N THR A 65 -5.63 14.85 -24.05
CA THR A 65 -4.31 14.21 -23.96
C THR A 65 -3.69 13.99 -25.34
N ARG A 66 -4.42 13.53 -26.35
CA ARG A 66 -3.90 13.35 -27.72
C ARG A 66 -3.35 14.66 -28.29
N GLN A 67 -4.13 15.75 -28.16
CA GLN A 67 -3.71 17.08 -28.61
C GLN A 67 -2.52 17.60 -27.81
N ALA A 68 -2.51 17.40 -26.51
CA ALA A 68 -1.43 17.84 -25.64
C ALA A 68 -0.10 17.15 -25.96
N VAL A 69 -0.14 15.82 -26.22
CA VAL A 69 1.05 15.08 -26.64
C VAL A 69 1.53 15.57 -28.01
N ALA A 70 0.64 15.72 -29.00
CA ALA A 70 0.99 16.25 -30.30
C ALA A 70 1.66 17.64 -30.21
N LEU A 71 1.10 18.55 -29.37
CA LEU A 71 1.69 19.87 -29.08
C LEU A 71 3.04 19.77 -28.37
N ALA A 72 3.20 18.81 -27.45
CA ALA A 72 4.46 18.64 -26.70
C ALA A 72 5.62 18.27 -27.63
N VAL A 73 5.36 17.38 -28.58
CA VAL A 73 6.37 16.85 -29.52
C VAL A 73 6.35 17.58 -30.88
N ASN A 74 5.55 18.62 -31.03
CA ASN A 74 5.45 19.49 -32.19
C ASN A 74 5.13 18.75 -33.51
N VAL A 75 4.13 17.86 -33.45
CA VAL A 75 3.61 17.14 -34.63
C VAL A 75 2.09 17.34 -34.73
N PRO A 76 1.47 17.22 -35.93
CA PRO A 76 0.02 17.24 -36.06
C PRO A 76 -0.61 15.94 -35.54
N LEU A 77 -1.92 16.00 -35.31
CA LEU A 77 -2.73 14.80 -35.16
C LEU A 77 -3.04 14.19 -36.54
N GLU A 78 -2.89 12.89 -36.67
CA GLU A 78 -3.15 12.12 -37.89
C GLU A 78 -4.35 11.19 -37.68
N TYR A 79 -5.28 11.18 -38.64
CA TYR A 79 -6.39 10.25 -38.64
C TYR A 79 -5.92 8.85 -39.05
N ARG A 80 -6.31 7.85 -38.27
CA ARG A 80 -5.96 6.43 -38.48
C ARG A 80 -7.24 5.63 -38.74
N PRO A 81 -7.52 5.29 -40.03
CA PRO A 81 -8.73 4.52 -40.40
C PRO A 81 -8.85 3.22 -39.62
N GLU A 82 -7.74 2.48 -39.40
CA GLU A 82 -7.71 1.23 -38.67
C GLU A 82 -8.19 1.37 -37.22
N LEU A 83 -7.91 2.50 -36.58
CA LEU A 83 -8.42 2.77 -35.24
C LEU A 83 -9.93 3.08 -35.26
N TRP A 84 -10.40 3.76 -36.30
CA TRP A 84 -11.83 4.02 -36.45
C TRP A 84 -12.62 2.73 -36.66
N ASP A 85 -12.12 1.81 -37.49
CA ASP A 85 -12.71 0.51 -37.71
C ASP A 85 -12.84 -0.28 -36.42
N GLN A 86 -11.74 -0.32 -35.60
CA GLN A 86 -11.76 -0.96 -34.29
C GLN A 86 -12.79 -0.35 -33.33
N ILE A 87 -12.89 0.99 -33.32
CA ILE A 87 -13.88 1.69 -32.49
C ILE A 87 -15.30 1.31 -32.90
N GLN A 88 -15.59 1.32 -34.21
CA GLN A 88 -16.90 0.94 -34.75
C GLN A 88 -17.27 -0.51 -34.39
N GLU A 89 -16.36 -1.45 -34.60
CA GLU A 89 -16.54 -2.84 -34.19
C GLU A 89 -16.82 -2.98 -32.69
N ARG A 90 -16.13 -2.20 -31.88
CA ARG A 90 -16.33 -2.23 -30.44
C ARG A 90 -17.71 -1.76 -30.03
N PHE A 91 -18.17 -0.63 -30.60
CA PHE A 91 -19.53 -0.15 -30.37
C PHE A 91 -20.58 -1.16 -30.85
N ALA A 92 -20.37 -1.79 -32.02
CA ALA A 92 -21.25 -2.81 -32.55
C ALA A 92 -21.41 -4.03 -31.62
N ARG A 93 -20.34 -4.48 -31.00
CA ARG A 93 -20.37 -5.58 -29.99
C ARG A 93 -21.24 -5.23 -28.77
N PHE A 94 -21.37 -3.95 -28.43
CA PHE A 94 -22.30 -3.47 -27.39
C PHE A 94 -23.69 -3.13 -27.89
N GLY A 95 -24.03 -3.46 -29.17
CA GLY A 95 -25.31 -3.14 -29.77
C GLY A 95 -25.53 -1.64 -30.00
N ARG A 96 -24.46 -0.86 -30.13
CA ARG A 96 -24.49 0.59 -30.32
C ARG A 96 -23.75 1.00 -31.58
N LEU A 97 -24.04 2.21 -32.06
CA LEU A 97 -23.32 2.80 -33.19
C LEU A 97 -22.33 3.84 -32.66
N ALA A 98 -21.11 3.83 -33.19
CA ALA A 98 -20.15 4.90 -32.93
C ALA A 98 -20.65 6.21 -33.60
N THR A 99 -20.51 7.31 -32.90
CA THR A 99 -20.90 8.64 -33.38
C THR A 99 -19.69 9.40 -33.95
N GLU A 100 -19.94 10.51 -34.70
CA GLU A 100 -18.84 11.36 -35.18
C GLU A 100 -17.91 11.87 -34.05
N ASN A 101 -18.42 12.06 -32.83
CA ASN A 101 -17.57 12.44 -31.70
C ASN A 101 -16.58 11.33 -31.38
N ASN A 102 -16.94 10.06 -31.51
CA ASN A 102 -16.04 8.94 -31.27
C ASN A 102 -14.88 8.89 -32.27
N LYS A 103 -15.06 9.48 -33.46
CA LYS A 103 -14.02 9.56 -34.51
C LYS A 103 -12.79 10.33 -34.03
N ARG A 104 -12.94 11.22 -33.05
CA ARG A 104 -11.81 11.91 -32.42
C ARG A 104 -10.82 10.92 -31.76
N GLN A 105 -11.28 9.77 -31.32
CA GLN A 105 -10.45 8.74 -30.71
C GLN A 105 -9.53 8.05 -31.73
N ALA A 106 -9.84 8.16 -33.03
CA ALA A 106 -9.01 7.65 -34.12
C ALA A 106 -7.91 8.63 -34.58
N TYR A 107 -7.80 9.82 -33.97
CA TYR A 107 -6.70 10.75 -34.23
C TYR A 107 -5.62 10.57 -33.16
N ILE A 108 -4.41 10.29 -33.57
CA ILE A 108 -3.24 10.19 -32.68
C ILE A 108 -2.11 11.09 -33.19
N PRO A 109 -1.10 11.44 -32.39
CA PRO A 109 0.08 12.18 -32.88
C PRO A 109 0.70 11.48 -34.08
N GLN A 110 1.15 12.26 -35.08
CA GLN A 110 1.80 11.73 -36.26
C GLN A 110 2.99 10.84 -35.88
N ASN A 111 3.17 9.73 -36.57
CA ASN A 111 4.17 8.68 -36.31
C ASN A 111 4.02 7.96 -34.97
N ALA A 112 2.95 8.18 -34.20
CA ALA A 112 2.71 7.40 -33.01
C ALA A 112 2.34 5.94 -33.37
N ILE A 113 2.78 5.02 -32.53
CA ILE A 113 2.42 3.60 -32.62
C ILE A 113 1.07 3.43 -31.94
N PRO A 114 0.00 3.06 -32.67
CA PRO A 114 -1.29 2.81 -32.08
C PRO A 114 -1.31 1.48 -31.33
N ILE A 115 -2.05 1.44 -30.22
CA ILE A 115 -2.29 0.22 -29.45
C ILE A 115 -3.78 0.04 -29.31
N GLU A 116 -4.27 -1.07 -29.87
CA GLU A 116 -5.67 -1.44 -29.77
C GLU A 116 -6.09 -1.63 -28.32
N ASN A 117 -7.30 -1.17 -28.00
CA ASN A 117 -7.92 -1.38 -26.70
C ASN A 117 -9.04 -2.44 -26.77
N PRO A 118 -8.74 -3.72 -26.54
CA PRO A 118 -9.74 -4.77 -26.67
C PRO A 118 -10.78 -4.79 -25.55
N VAL A 119 -10.59 -4.01 -24.48
CA VAL A 119 -11.51 -3.95 -23.32
C VAL A 119 -12.26 -2.62 -23.19
N GLY A 120 -11.94 -1.64 -24.07
CA GLY A 120 -12.57 -0.32 -24.09
C GLY A 120 -12.68 0.25 -25.52
N THR A 121 -12.97 1.53 -25.62
CA THR A 121 -13.15 2.22 -26.92
C THR A 121 -12.03 3.20 -27.24
N ALA A 122 -11.23 3.62 -26.25
CA ALA A 122 -10.15 4.57 -26.46
C ALA A 122 -8.83 3.82 -26.72
N PRO A 123 -8.27 3.87 -27.95
CA PRO A 123 -6.96 3.31 -28.22
C PRO A 123 -5.88 4.02 -27.40
N ALA A 124 -4.89 3.26 -26.96
CA ALA A 124 -3.66 3.83 -26.44
C ALA A 124 -2.67 4.10 -27.57
N PHE A 125 -1.60 4.83 -27.29
CA PHE A 125 -0.55 5.06 -28.29
C PHE A 125 0.80 5.33 -27.63
N ILE A 126 1.88 5.10 -28.38
CA ILE A 126 3.26 5.40 -28.00
C ILE A 126 3.84 6.39 -29.01
N VAL A 127 4.37 7.52 -28.53
CA VAL A 127 5.21 8.41 -29.29
C VAL A 127 6.68 8.10 -28.96
N GLN A 128 7.46 7.73 -29.96
CA GLN A 128 8.88 7.53 -29.82
C GLN A 128 9.63 8.79 -30.25
N LEU A 129 10.51 9.25 -29.40
CA LEU A 129 11.49 10.29 -29.64
C LEU A 129 12.85 9.64 -29.43
N ASP A 130 13.92 10.19 -29.96
CA ASP A 130 15.25 9.55 -29.96
C ASP A 130 15.52 8.66 -28.72
N ASP A 131 15.79 9.27 -27.58
CA ASP A 131 16.05 8.59 -26.31
C ASP A 131 14.84 8.54 -25.37
N HIS A 132 13.67 9.08 -25.77
CA HIS A 132 12.50 9.22 -24.91
C HIS A 132 11.26 8.56 -25.53
N VAL A 133 10.31 8.23 -24.67
CA VAL A 133 8.98 7.77 -25.09
C VAL A 133 7.88 8.43 -24.28
N ILE A 134 6.77 8.76 -24.95
CA ILE A 134 5.53 9.14 -24.30
C ILE A 134 4.49 8.06 -24.58
N ILE A 135 4.00 7.43 -23.55
CA ILE A 135 2.97 6.37 -23.58
C ILE A 135 1.68 6.98 -23.04
N SER A 136 0.60 6.88 -23.81
CA SER A 136 -0.69 7.42 -23.41
C SER A 136 -1.72 6.32 -23.25
N LEU A 137 -2.27 6.19 -22.04
CA LEU A 137 -3.21 5.16 -21.63
C LEU A 137 -4.58 5.76 -21.29
N PRO A 138 -5.69 5.01 -21.44
CA PRO A 138 -7.01 5.43 -20.98
C PRO A 138 -7.04 5.73 -19.47
N GLY A 139 -8.02 6.54 -19.05
CA GLY A 139 -8.24 6.85 -17.64
C GLY A 139 -9.02 5.78 -16.86
N VAL A 140 -9.81 4.96 -17.56
CA VAL A 140 -10.60 3.89 -16.95
C VAL A 140 -9.66 2.81 -16.41
N PRO A 141 -9.65 2.52 -15.10
CA PRO A 141 -8.66 1.63 -14.50
C PRO A 141 -8.54 0.28 -15.20
N ARG A 142 -9.66 -0.41 -15.43
CA ARG A 142 -9.68 -1.71 -16.10
C ARG A 142 -9.04 -1.70 -17.50
N GLU A 143 -9.22 -0.61 -18.25
CA GLU A 143 -8.64 -0.47 -19.59
C GLU A 143 -7.14 -0.21 -19.49
N MET A 144 -6.74 0.71 -18.61
CA MET A 144 -5.36 1.07 -18.36
C MET A 144 -4.53 -0.12 -17.87
N GLU A 145 -5.05 -0.86 -16.88
CA GLU A 145 -4.42 -2.06 -16.32
C GLU A 145 -4.19 -3.12 -17.38
N PHE A 146 -5.23 -3.44 -18.16
CA PHE A 146 -5.14 -4.43 -19.25
C PHE A 146 -4.07 -4.05 -20.27
N LEU A 147 -4.07 -2.78 -20.71
CA LEU A 147 -3.11 -2.30 -21.71
C LEU A 147 -1.69 -2.26 -21.17
N MET A 148 -1.53 -1.85 -19.92
CA MET A 148 -0.23 -1.84 -19.26
C MET A 148 0.38 -3.24 -19.19
N GLU A 149 -0.38 -4.22 -18.70
CA GLU A 149 0.12 -5.59 -18.50
C GLU A 149 0.38 -6.34 -19.82
N ASN A 150 -0.52 -6.20 -20.79
CA ASN A 150 -0.48 -7.04 -21.98
C ASN A 150 0.28 -6.42 -23.16
N PHE A 151 0.48 -5.08 -23.17
CA PHE A 151 1.13 -4.41 -24.29
C PHE A 151 2.31 -3.56 -23.85
N ILE A 152 2.13 -2.68 -22.85
CA ILE A 152 3.16 -1.69 -22.52
C ILE A 152 4.34 -2.31 -21.78
N LEU A 153 4.11 -3.12 -20.75
CA LEU A 153 5.20 -3.78 -20.04
C LEU A 153 6.06 -4.71 -20.92
N PRO A 154 5.45 -5.58 -21.76
CA PRO A 154 6.23 -6.37 -22.70
C PRO A 154 7.06 -5.50 -23.66
N TRP A 155 6.45 -4.44 -24.19
CA TRP A 155 7.14 -3.51 -25.10
C TRP A 155 8.30 -2.76 -24.42
N LEU A 156 8.11 -2.29 -23.19
CA LEU A 156 9.16 -1.64 -22.41
C LEU A 156 10.31 -2.60 -22.11
N LYS A 157 10.00 -3.85 -21.74
CA LYS A 157 11.01 -4.89 -21.48
C LYS A 157 11.87 -5.16 -22.71
N GLU A 158 11.24 -5.26 -23.87
CA GLU A 158 11.93 -5.50 -25.13
C GLU A 158 12.80 -4.28 -25.53
N LYS A 159 12.20 -3.08 -25.55
CA LYS A 159 12.85 -1.85 -26.00
C LYS A 159 14.05 -1.47 -25.14
N TYR A 160 13.89 -1.52 -23.82
CA TYR A 160 14.92 -1.08 -22.88
C TYR A 160 15.77 -2.23 -22.33
N LYS A 161 15.55 -3.46 -22.83
CA LYS A 161 16.23 -4.67 -22.35
C LYS A 161 16.21 -4.72 -20.81
N LEU A 162 15.02 -4.50 -20.25
CA LEU A 162 14.86 -4.46 -18.81
C LEU A 162 15.16 -5.84 -18.22
N GLU A 163 16.44 -6.04 -17.93
CA GLU A 163 16.95 -7.19 -17.21
C GLU A 163 17.03 -6.78 -15.75
N GLY A 164 16.13 -7.30 -14.95
CA GLY A 164 16.15 -6.98 -13.52
C GLY A 164 14.79 -7.13 -12.88
N THR A 165 14.86 -7.30 -11.59
CA THR A 165 13.67 -7.36 -10.73
C THR A 165 13.91 -6.47 -9.52
N ILE A 166 12.85 -5.84 -9.07
CA ILE A 166 12.82 -5.14 -7.79
C ILE A 166 11.92 -5.94 -6.86
N GLN A 167 12.42 -6.25 -5.67
CA GLN A 167 11.62 -6.85 -4.61
C GLN A 167 11.62 -5.95 -3.39
N THR A 168 10.47 -5.87 -2.74
CA THR A 168 10.30 -5.14 -1.49
C THR A 168 9.79 -6.09 -0.42
N TRP A 169 10.43 -6.05 0.75
CA TRP A 169 9.92 -6.66 1.97
C TRP A 169 9.56 -5.57 2.96
N VAL A 170 8.55 -5.83 3.76
CA VAL A 170 8.15 -4.99 4.88
C VAL A 170 8.42 -5.78 6.15
N LEU A 171 9.26 -5.27 7.03
CA LEU A 171 9.46 -5.82 8.37
C LEU A 171 8.61 -5.01 9.33
N HIS A 172 7.80 -5.69 10.12
CA HIS A 172 6.85 -5.06 11.02
C HIS A 172 7.42 -4.98 12.43
N CYS A 173 7.44 -3.78 13.00
CA CYS A 173 7.90 -3.52 14.35
C CYS A 173 6.75 -3.07 15.26
N SER A 174 6.81 -3.46 16.53
CA SER A 174 5.94 -2.98 17.59
C SER A 174 6.71 -2.83 18.91
N GLY A 175 6.20 -2.01 19.82
CA GLY A 175 6.84 -1.78 21.11
C GLY A 175 8.10 -0.91 21.08
N ILE A 176 8.45 -0.31 19.95
CA ILE A 176 9.60 0.59 19.76
C ILE A 176 9.14 1.93 19.19
N GLY A 177 9.77 3.03 19.60
CA GLY A 177 9.53 4.37 19.04
C GLY A 177 10.31 4.60 17.75
N GLU A 178 9.80 5.50 16.88
CA GLU A 178 10.43 5.84 15.60
C GLU A 178 11.86 6.37 15.79
N SER A 179 12.07 7.31 16.74
CA SER A 179 13.39 7.85 17.02
C SER A 179 14.38 6.80 17.52
N GLN A 180 13.91 5.85 18.34
CA GLN A 180 14.74 4.76 18.83
C GLN A 180 15.10 3.79 17.69
N LEU A 181 14.17 3.55 16.76
CA LEU A 181 14.42 2.72 15.59
C LEU A 181 15.42 3.38 14.64
N ASP A 182 15.28 4.70 14.42
CA ASP A 182 16.21 5.50 13.62
C ASP A 182 17.64 5.47 14.21
N GLU A 183 17.79 5.56 15.53
CA GLU A 183 19.10 5.40 16.19
C GLU A 183 19.74 4.02 15.90
N LEU A 184 18.95 2.98 15.76
CA LEU A 184 19.45 1.62 15.53
C LEU A 184 19.81 1.33 14.08
N ILE A 185 19.07 1.91 13.11
CA ILE A 185 19.20 1.56 11.69
C ILE A 185 19.33 2.76 10.74
N GLY A 186 19.45 4.00 11.24
CA GLY A 186 19.52 5.21 10.41
C GLY A 186 20.70 5.21 9.43
N ASP A 187 21.82 4.55 9.76
CA ASP A 187 22.91 4.32 8.80
C ASP A 187 22.50 3.46 7.59
N MET A 188 21.52 2.56 7.77
CA MET A 188 21.01 1.72 6.69
C MET A 188 20.08 2.49 5.74
N GLU A 189 19.47 3.58 6.17
CA GLU A 189 18.66 4.46 5.31
C GLU A 189 19.49 5.21 4.26
N GLN A 190 20.81 5.31 4.48
CA GLN A 190 21.75 5.89 3.52
C GLN A 190 22.15 4.92 2.38
N LEU A 191 21.74 3.66 2.45
CA LEU A 191 22.05 2.67 1.42
C LEU A 191 21.32 3.00 0.12
N SER A 192 22.03 2.89 -1.01
CA SER A 192 21.44 3.11 -2.33
C SER A 192 20.74 1.86 -2.88
N ASN A 193 21.22 0.65 -2.53
CA ASN A 193 20.64 -0.62 -2.93
C ASN A 193 21.20 -1.78 -2.08
N PRO A 194 20.41 -2.46 -1.26
CA PRO A 194 18.98 -2.23 -1.01
C PRO A 194 18.72 -0.88 -0.34
N THR A 195 17.54 -0.30 -0.57
CA THR A 195 17.09 0.90 0.15
C THR A 195 16.29 0.52 1.39
N VAL A 196 16.32 1.39 2.41
CA VAL A 196 15.54 1.26 3.65
C VAL A 196 14.68 2.50 3.81
N GLY A 197 13.47 2.35 4.29
CA GLY A 197 12.59 3.47 4.65
C GLY A 197 11.63 3.08 5.77
N LEU A 198 11.32 4.03 6.63
CA LEU A 198 10.42 3.85 7.75
C LEU A 198 9.03 4.38 7.44
N SER A 199 8.01 3.75 8.01
CA SER A 199 6.62 4.20 7.94
C SER A 199 5.93 3.95 9.27
N ALA A 200 5.73 5.03 10.04
CA ALA A 200 5.08 4.97 11.34
C ALA A 200 3.56 4.82 11.20
N LYS A 201 2.98 3.98 12.03
CA LYS A 201 1.55 3.76 12.24
C LYS A 201 1.25 3.85 13.74
N ALA A 202 -0.03 3.91 14.11
CA ALA A 202 -0.41 3.93 15.52
C ALA A 202 0.02 2.64 16.26
N GLY A 203 1.07 2.70 17.07
CA GLY A 203 1.61 1.57 17.83
C GLY A 203 2.45 0.57 17.04
N GLN A 204 2.76 0.86 15.78
CA GLN A 204 3.58 0.00 14.90
C GLN A 204 4.47 0.85 13.99
N ILE A 205 5.57 0.28 13.53
CA ILE A 205 6.45 0.88 12.52
C ILE A 205 6.79 -0.19 11.48
N ASP A 206 6.61 0.14 10.22
CA ASP A 206 7.05 -0.70 9.12
C ASP A 206 8.43 -0.25 8.65
N ILE A 207 9.38 -1.17 8.57
CA ILE A 207 10.67 -0.99 7.91
C ILE A 207 10.53 -1.60 6.51
N ARG A 208 10.50 -0.76 5.49
CA ARG A 208 10.44 -1.18 4.10
C ARG A 208 11.85 -1.31 3.55
N ILE A 209 12.22 -2.51 3.11
CA ILE A 209 13.50 -2.78 2.46
C ILE A 209 13.26 -3.16 1.00
N THR A 210 13.97 -2.52 0.07
CA THR A 210 13.77 -2.73 -1.38
C THR A 210 15.11 -2.97 -2.05
N ALA A 211 15.22 -4.07 -2.78
CA ALA A 211 16.42 -4.41 -3.55
C ALA A 211 16.12 -4.52 -5.05
N LYS A 212 17.06 -4.06 -5.86
CA LYS A 212 17.06 -4.18 -7.33
C LYS A 212 18.29 -4.97 -7.76
N ALA A 213 18.10 -6.05 -8.55
CA ALA A 213 19.17 -6.85 -9.12
C ALA A 213 18.73 -7.52 -10.43
N LYS A 214 19.64 -8.24 -11.09
CA LYS A 214 19.36 -8.92 -12.37
C LYS A 214 18.40 -10.09 -12.24
N SER A 215 18.31 -10.72 -11.07
CA SER A 215 17.45 -11.89 -10.83
C SER A 215 16.69 -11.80 -9.52
N ILE A 216 15.58 -12.56 -9.44
CA ILE A 216 14.79 -12.73 -8.20
C ILE A 216 15.67 -13.31 -7.08
N GLU A 217 16.59 -14.21 -7.41
CA GLU A 217 17.47 -14.83 -6.44
C GLU A 217 18.47 -13.83 -5.84
N GLU A 218 19.07 -12.99 -6.67
CA GLU A 218 19.97 -11.94 -6.19
C GLU A 218 19.27 -10.93 -5.31
N THR A 219 18.07 -10.44 -5.70
CA THR A 219 17.29 -9.51 -4.87
C THR A 219 16.92 -10.14 -3.53
N ARG A 220 16.50 -11.41 -3.55
CA ARG A 220 16.17 -12.15 -2.33
C ARG A 220 17.37 -12.30 -1.40
N ASN A 221 18.55 -12.58 -1.93
CA ASN A 221 19.80 -12.68 -1.16
C ASN A 221 20.18 -11.34 -0.52
N MET A 222 20.05 -10.24 -1.28
CA MET A 222 20.30 -8.89 -0.76
C MET A 222 19.32 -8.54 0.36
N LEU A 223 18.02 -8.80 0.18
CA LEU A 223 16.99 -8.55 1.18
C LEU A 223 17.17 -9.41 2.44
N ASN A 224 17.52 -10.69 2.28
CA ASN A 224 17.81 -11.58 3.40
C ASN A 224 18.98 -11.07 4.24
N LYS A 225 20.08 -10.64 3.60
CA LYS A 225 21.23 -10.10 4.30
C LYS A 225 20.84 -8.87 5.11
N LEU A 226 20.18 -7.91 4.47
CA LEU A 226 19.77 -6.67 5.14
C LEU A 226 18.75 -6.93 6.26
N ALA A 227 17.75 -7.78 6.03
CA ALA A 227 16.77 -8.16 7.03
C ALA A 227 17.44 -8.80 8.27
N ASN A 228 18.40 -9.71 8.05
CA ASN A 228 19.16 -10.33 9.15
C ASN A 228 19.96 -9.30 9.96
N ASP A 229 20.52 -8.29 9.31
CA ASP A 229 21.23 -7.24 10.02
C ASP A 229 20.28 -6.33 10.80
N ILE A 230 19.08 -6.06 10.27
CA ILE A 230 18.01 -5.36 10.99
C ILE A 230 17.54 -6.19 12.19
N TYR A 231 17.27 -7.48 12.04
CA TYR A 231 16.87 -8.38 13.14
C TYR A 231 17.91 -8.39 14.28
N LYS A 232 19.20 -8.35 13.96
CA LYS A 232 20.26 -8.31 14.99
C LYS A 232 20.26 -7.01 15.78
N ARG A 233 19.96 -5.86 15.14
CA ARG A 233 19.97 -4.55 15.78
C ARG A 233 18.69 -4.24 16.53
N VAL A 234 17.54 -4.57 15.93
CA VAL A 234 16.22 -4.22 16.45
C VAL A 234 15.64 -5.31 17.37
N GLY A 235 16.06 -6.55 17.18
CA GLY A 235 15.72 -7.67 18.05
C GLY A 235 14.21 -8.00 18.05
N LYS A 236 13.70 -8.27 19.25
CA LYS A 236 12.31 -8.70 19.48
C LYS A 236 11.23 -7.68 19.06
N ALA A 237 11.59 -6.41 18.83
CA ALA A 237 10.64 -5.42 18.35
C ALA A 237 10.18 -5.72 16.91
N VAL A 238 11.00 -6.39 16.08
CA VAL A 238 10.53 -6.90 14.79
C VAL A 238 9.71 -8.16 15.05
N TYR A 239 8.40 -8.10 14.74
CA TYR A 239 7.50 -9.22 15.00
C TYR A 239 7.17 -10.05 13.76
N GLY A 240 7.34 -9.52 12.55
CA GLY A 240 6.98 -10.24 11.35
C GLY A 240 7.44 -9.55 10.08
N LYS A 241 7.11 -10.14 8.94
CA LYS A 241 7.38 -9.57 7.62
C LYS A 241 6.22 -9.79 6.66
N ASN A 242 6.06 -8.85 5.72
CA ASN A 242 5.09 -8.87 4.62
C ASN A 242 3.64 -9.03 5.11
N GLU A 243 3.07 -10.22 5.00
CA GLU A 243 1.67 -10.50 5.38
C GLU A 243 1.51 -10.91 6.85
N ASP A 244 2.59 -10.96 7.63
CA ASP A 244 2.49 -11.28 9.05
C ASP A 244 1.74 -10.17 9.81
N THR A 245 0.88 -10.57 10.75
CA THR A 245 0.17 -9.67 11.66
C THR A 245 0.40 -10.07 13.09
N LEU A 246 0.23 -9.14 14.04
CA LEU A 246 0.35 -9.44 15.47
C LEU A 246 -0.63 -10.55 15.88
N GLU A 247 -1.86 -10.44 15.43
CA GLU A 247 -2.91 -11.42 15.73
C GLU A 247 -2.58 -12.80 15.19
N GLY A 248 -2.07 -12.85 13.94
CA GLY A 248 -1.67 -14.13 13.33
C GLY A 248 -0.52 -14.80 14.06
N LEU A 249 0.40 -14.03 14.64
CA LEU A 249 1.46 -14.59 15.49
C LEU A 249 0.91 -15.12 16.80
N ILE A 250 0.05 -14.35 17.48
CA ILE A 250 -0.60 -14.75 18.72
C ILE A 250 -1.42 -16.03 18.49
N SER A 251 -2.17 -16.11 17.38
CA SER A 251 -2.94 -17.29 17.01
C SER A 251 -2.05 -18.55 16.94
N ARG A 252 -0.96 -18.45 16.20
CA ARG A 252 0.00 -19.57 16.08
C ARG A 252 0.61 -19.99 17.43
N GLN A 253 0.93 -19.02 18.29
CA GLN A 253 1.46 -19.29 19.63
C GLN A 253 0.43 -20.00 20.52
N LEU A 254 -0.79 -19.49 20.57
CA LEU A 254 -1.88 -20.09 21.36
C LEU A 254 -2.27 -21.48 20.85
N GLU A 255 -2.32 -21.70 19.55
CA GLU A 255 -2.56 -23.01 18.94
C GLU A 255 -1.47 -24.03 19.36
N SER A 256 -0.20 -23.61 19.37
CA SER A 256 0.91 -24.47 19.79
C SER A 256 0.84 -24.84 21.26
N LEU A 257 0.26 -23.99 22.10
CA LEU A 257 0.06 -24.23 23.54
C LEU A 257 -1.26 -24.98 23.83
N GLY A 258 -2.16 -25.08 22.85
CA GLY A 258 -3.51 -25.65 23.06
C GLY A 258 -4.38 -24.82 23.99
N GLN A 259 -4.12 -23.51 24.09
CA GLN A 259 -4.75 -22.62 25.07
C GLN A 259 -5.83 -21.75 24.44
N SER A 260 -6.83 -21.39 25.24
CA SER A 260 -7.83 -20.36 24.97
C SER A 260 -7.59 -19.18 25.91
N MET A 261 -8.11 -18.01 25.55
CA MET A 261 -7.94 -16.79 26.32
C MET A 261 -9.29 -16.24 26.79
N THR A 262 -9.37 -15.84 28.05
CA THR A 262 -10.48 -15.01 28.56
C THR A 262 -10.05 -13.54 28.46
N VAL A 263 -10.89 -12.70 27.85
CA VAL A 263 -10.59 -11.29 27.61
C VAL A 263 -11.62 -10.40 28.26
N VAL A 264 -11.16 -9.49 29.11
CA VAL A 264 -11.96 -8.37 29.62
C VAL A 264 -11.51 -7.11 28.91
N GLU A 265 -12.33 -6.65 27.98
CA GLU A 265 -12.04 -5.46 27.15
C GLU A 265 -12.87 -4.28 27.62
N CYS A 266 -12.23 -3.23 28.12
CA CYS A 266 -12.86 -2.01 28.59
C CYS A 266 -12.45 -0.82 27.72
N GLY A 267 -13.43 -0.04 27.25
CA GLY A 267 -13.22 1.21 26.53
C GLY A 267 -12.84 1.11 25.05
N MET A 268 -12.69 -0.09 24.47
CA MET A 268 -12.28 -0.27 23.07
C MET A 268 -13.42 -0.65 22.12
N GLY A 269 -14.66 -0.86 22.63
CA GLY A 269 -15.84 -1.14 21.79
C GLY A 269 -15.78 -2.46 21.03
N SER A 270 -15.20 -3.50 21.59
CA SER A 270 -14.96 -4.84 21.03
C SER A 270 -13.89 -4.93 19.94
N GLU A 271 -13.09 -3.89 19.71
CA GLU A 271 -12.15 -3.88 18.61
C GLU A 271 -10.98 -4.87 18.80
N LEU A 272 -10.46 -5.01 20.02
CA LEU A 272 -9.42 -5.99 20.32
C LEU A 272 -9.95 -7.42 20.19
N VAL A 273 -11.10 -7.72 20.81
CA VAL A 273 -11.74 -9.03 20.74
C VAL A 273 -12.03 -9.41 19.29
N ARG A 274 -12.63 -8.49 18.53
CA ARG A 274 -12.94 -8.70 17.10
C ARG A 274 -11.70 -9.08 16.29
N ARG A 275 -10.57 -8.40 16.51
CA ARG A 275 -9.30 -8.71 15.80
C ARG A 275 -8.75 -10.07 16.20
N LEU A 276 -8.80 -10.43 17.47
CA LEU A 276 -8.37 -11.75 17.95
C LEU A 276 -9.21 -12.88 17.33
N GLU A 277 -10.53 -12.73 17.33
CA GLU A 277 -11.47 -13.72 16.78
C GLU A 277 -11.34 -13.85 15.24
N GLN A 278 -11.12 -12.75 14.52
CA GLN A 278 -10.85 -12.78 13.09
C GLN A 278 -9.56 -13.53 12.74
N ALA A 279 -8.59 -13.56 13.63
CA ALA A 279 -7.38 -14.36 13.49
C ALA A 279 -7.56 -15.84 13.94
N GLY A 280 -8.77 -16.25 14.27
CA GLY A 280 -9.08 -17.63 14.69
C GLY A 280 -8.84 -17.92 16.17
N ILE A 281 -8.51 -16.91 16.99
CA ILE A 281 -8.28 -17.09 18.42
C ILE A 281 -9.64 -17.24 19.12
N ARG A 282 -9.80 -18.33 19.87
CA ARG A 282 -11.01 -18.54 20.68
C ARG A 282 -10.92 -17.70 21.95
N THR A 283 -11.84 -16.76 22.08
CA THR A 283 -11.93 -15.88 23.24
C THR A 283 -13.22 -16.14 24.03
N ASN A 284 -13.13 -16.08 25.36
CA ASN A 284 -14.28 -15.88 26.22
C ASN A 284 -14.25 -14.40 26.64
N ALA A 285 -15.11 -13.57 26.02
CA ALA A 285 -14.97 -12.12 26.11
C ALA A 285 -16.03 -11.46 26.97
N LEU A 286 -15.60 -10.53 27.86
CA LEU A 286 -16.45 -9.57 28.55
C LEU A 286 -16.08 -8.15 28.05
N ILE A 287 -17.05 -7.47 27.44
CA ILE A 287 -16.86 -6.13 26.90
C ILE A 287 -17.58 -5.11 27.79
N GLN A 288 -16.88 -4.07 28.20
CA GLN A 288 -17.36 -3.03 29.12
C GLN A 288 -17.00 -1.62 28.58
N PRO A 289 -17.71 -0.58 29.00
CA PRO A 289 -17.21 0.79 28.87
C PRO A 289 -15.87 0.97 29.57
N ALA A 290 -15.15 2.05 29.26
CA ALA A 290 -13.93 2.41 29.99
C ALA A 290 -14.20 2.51 31.51
N LEU A 291 -13.35 1.90 32.30
CA LEU A 291 -13.44 1.93 33.78
C LEU A 291 -12.70 3.16 34.32
N GLU A 292 -13.20 3.70 35.44
CA GLU A 292 -12.57 4.85 36.11
C GLU A 292 -11.25 4.46 36.81
N SER A 293 -11.12 3.17 37.21
CA SER A 293 -9.98 2.67 37.96
C SER A 293 -9.52 1.31 37.44
N ASP A 294 -8.21 1.12 37.40
CA ASP A 294 -7.59 -0.17 37.07
C ASP A 294 -7.86 -1.22 38.16
N VAL A 295 -8.15 -0.78 39.40
CA VAL A 295 -8.57 -1.65 40.51
C VAL A 295 -9.90 -2.37 40.19
N ASP A 296 -10.81 -1.68 39.48
CA ASP A 296 -12.09 -2.28 39.08
C ASP A 296 -11.88 -3.39 38.06
N LEU A 297 -10.94 -3.20 37.09
CA LEU A 297 -10.58 -4.22 36.15
C LEU A 297 -9.98 -5.45 36.85
N ASN A 298 -9.07 -5.24 37.78
CA ASN A 298 -8.45 -6.32 38.55
C ASN A 298 -9.46 -7.10 39.39
N ASN A 299 -10.48 -6.43 39.96
CA ASN A 299 -11.56 -7.07 40.67
C ASN A 299 -12.43 -7.96 39.76
N ILE A 300 -12.67 -7.52 38.52
CA ILE A 300 -13.42 -8.29 37.51
C ILE A 300 -12.61 -9.53 37.13
N LEU A 301 -11.31 -9.37 36.85
CA LEU A 301 -10.41 -10.45 36.47
C LEU A 301 -10.29 -11.52 37.56
N ASN A 302 -10.09 -11.08 38.83
CA ASN A 302 -10.00 -12.00 39.97
C ASN A 302 -11.24 -12.89 40.09
N LYS A 303 -12.43 -12.31 39.94
CA LYS A 303 -13.69 -13.09 39.97
C LYS A 303 -13.82 -14.10 38.84
N LEU A 304 -13.30 -13.75 37.64
CA LEU A 304 -13.32 -14.63 36.49
C LEU A 304 -12.29 -15.75 36.65
N MET A 305 -11.11 -15.45 37.19
CA MET A 305 -10.07 -16.44 37.47
C MET A 305 -10.54 -17.47 38.51
N GLU A 306 -11.27 -17.05 39.56
CA GLU A 306 -11.83 -17.96 40.56
C GLU A 306 -12.91 -18.92 39.99
N SER A 307 -13.61 -18.51 38.95
CA SER A 307 -14.71 -19.26 38.35
C SER A 307 -14.38 -20.04 37.09
N GLY A 308 -13.19 -19.85 36.49
CA GLY A 308 -12.85 -20.30 35.13
C GLY A 308 -11.82 -21.41 35.07
N ASN A 309 -11.92 -22.23 33.99
CA ASN A 309 -10.94 -23.25 33.64
C ASN A 309 -9.93 -22.76 32.58
N CYS A 310 -9.83 -21.45 32.34
CA CYS A 310 -8.91 -20.86 31.38
C CYS A 310 -7.55 -20.63 32.04
N GLN A 311 -6.47 -20.72 31.25
CA GLN A 311 -5.11 -20.53 31.74
C GLN A 311 -4.57 -19.12 31.45
N LEU A 312 -5.22 -18.39 30.50
CA LEU A 312 -4.82 -17.04 30.12
C LEU A 312 -5.97 -16.07 30.32
N PHE A 313 -5.75 -15.02 31.12
CA PHE A 313 -6.72 -13.96 31.34
C PHE A 313 -6.11 -12.61 31.00
N LEU A 314 -6.65 -11.97 29.97
CA LEU A 314 -6.28 -10.63 29.55
C LEU A 314 -7.31 -9.62 30.03
N GLY A 315 -6.88 -8.59 30.73
CA GLY A 315 -7.67 -7.41 31.00
C GLY A 315 -7.06 -6.19 30.34
N VAL A 316 -7.87 -5.40 29.66
CA VAL A 316 -7.44 -4.12 29.08
C VAL A 316 -8.44 -3.03 29.42
N ASN A 317 -7.93 -1.86 29.81
CA ASN A 317 -8.72 -0.66 30.05
C ASN A 317 -8.12 0.51 29.27
N TYR A 318 -8.82 0.94 28.21
CA TYR A 318 -8.45 2.08 27.39
C TYR A 318 -9.31 3.29 27.79
N THR A 319 -8.63 4.35 28.21
CA THR A 319 -9.27 5.63 28.58
C THR A 319 -8.91 6.68 27.54
N PRO A 320 -9.85 7.04 26.63
CA PRO A 320 -9.61 8.11 25.67
C PRO A 320 -9.53 9.47 26.37
N GLY A 321 -8.63 10.33 25.91
CA GLY A 321 -8.48 11.68 26.41
C GLY A 321 -8.21 12.67 25.27
N GLN A 322 -8.41 13.95 25.53
CA GLN A 322 -8.22 15.01 24.52
C GLN A 322 -6.75 15.18 24.10
N TRP A 323 -5.82 15.07 25.05
CA TRP A 323 -4.39 15.30 24.84
C TRP A 323 -3.54 14.05 25.04
N GLN A 324 -4.04 13.13 25.82
CA GLN A 324 -3.35 11.90 26.18
C GLN A 324 -4.36 10.78 26.31
N GLN A 325 -4.09 9.66 25.68
CA GLN A 325 -4.84 8.43 25.82
C GLN A 325 -4.07 7.48 26.71
N ASN A 326 -4.75 6.77 27.58
CA ASN A 326 -4.13 5.84 28.50
C ASN A 326 -4.60 4.42 28.26
N LEU A 327 -3.69 3.47 28.41
CA LEU A 327 -3.94 2.04 28.35
C LEU A 327 -3.33 1.40 29.59
N PHE A 328 -4.16 0.72 30.35
CA PHE A 328 -3.76 -0.30 31.29
C PHE A 328 -4.03 -1.68 30.70
N ALA A 329 -3.09 -2.59 30.78
CA ALA A 329 -3.29 -3.98 30.39
C ALA A 329 -2.65 -4.91 31.42
N PHE A 330 -3.36 -5.97 31.76
CA PHE A 330 -2.96 -7.03 32.67
C PHE A 330 -3.11 -8.37 31.97
N LEU A 331 -2.12 -9.24 32.09
CA LEU A 331 -2.16 -10.60 31.57
C LEU A 331 -1.72 -11.59 32.64
N HIS A 332 -2.64 -12.47 33.00
CA HIS A 332 -2.36 -13.64 33.82
C HIS A 332 -1.99 -14.82 32.93
N THR A 333 -0.89 -15.47 33.27
CA THR A 333 -0.42 -16.73 32.69
C THR A 333 -0.23 -17.75 33.82
N PRO A 334 -0.09 -19.05 33.51
CA PRO A 334 0.24 -20.05 34.54
C PRO A 334 1.55 -19.80 35.28
N GLU A 335 2.44 -18.99 34.74
CA GLU A 335 3.78 -18.72 35.25
C GLU A 335 3.84 -17.41 36.04
N GLU A 336 3.20 -16.36 35.54
CA GLU A 336 3.27 -15.03 36.14
C GLU A 336 2.10 -14.13 35.77
N ASP A 337 1.95 -13.07 36.57
CA ASP A 337 1.05 -11.94 36.32
C ASP A 337 1.85 -10.74 35.87
N ILE A 338 1.52 -10.19 34.72
CA ILE A 338 2.21 -9.03 34.18
C ILE A 338 1.21 -7.91 33.90
N GLU A 339 1.61 -6.68 34.20
CA GLU A 339 0.84 -5.48 33.89
C GLU A 339 1.66 -4.43 33.18
N ILE A 340 1.02 -3.63 32.37
CA ILE A 340 1.60 -2.46 31.72
C ILE A 340 0.70 -1.25 31.83
N HIS A 341 1.31 -0.08 32.01
CA HIS A 341 0.70 1.23 31.90
C HIS A 341 1.36 1.96 30.73
N LYS A 342 0.59 2.35 29.74
CA LYS A 342 1.10 3.06 28.55
C LYS A 342 0.25 4.29 28.26
N SER A 343 0.89 5.30 27.71
CA SER A 343 0.22 6.54 27.29
C SER A 343 0.57 6.90 25.86
N TYR A 344 -0.38 7.48 25.15
CA TYR A 344 -0.23 7.94 23.77
C TYR A 344 -0.60 9.42 23.65
N GLY A 345 0.36 10.22 23.19
CA GLY A 345 0.23 11.66 22.98
C GLY A 345 -0.01 12.06 21.51
N GLY A 346 -0.24 11.10 20.64
CA GLY A 346 -0.54 11.36 19.22
C GLY A 346 -2.00 11.76 18.96
N PRO A 347 -2.41 11.85 17.67
CA PRO A 347 -3.77 12.26 17.29
C PRO A 347 -4.84 11.40 17.96
N PRO A 348 -5.88 12.00 18.60
CA PRO A 348 -6.91 11.26 19.34
C PRO A 348 -7.61 10.17 18.51
N GLN A 349 -7.86 10.43 17.22
CA GLN A 349 -8.49 9.47 16.30
C GLN A 349 -7.66 8.21 16.07
N MET A 350 -6.36 8.23 16.38
CA MET A 350 -5.47 7.07 16.27
C MET A 350 -5.31 6.32 17.60
N GLY A 351 -5.85 6.87 18.70
CA GLY A 351 -5.68 6.35 20.05
C GLY A 351 -6.20 4.92 20.23
N LEU A 352 -7.39 4.62 19.70
CA LEU A 352 -7.95 3.27 19.75
C LEU A 352 -7.07 2.26 19.01
N THR A 353 -6.65 2.59 17.78
CA THR A 353 -5.75 1.72 16.99
C THR A 353 -4.42 1.48 17.71
N TRP A 354 -3.87 2.54 18.32
CA TRP A 354 -2.66 2.43 19.13
C TRP A 354 -2.87 1.50 20.34
N ALA A 355 -3.97 1.66 21.08
CA ALA A 355 -4.27 0.85 22.26
C ALA A 355 -4.42 -0.64 21.91
N VAL A 356 -5.14 -0.94 20.83
CA VAL A 356 -5.31 -2.32 20.35
C VAL A 356 -3.97 -2.92 19.91
N ASN A 357 -3.17 -2.20 19.10
CA ASN A 357 -1.85 -2.68 18.68
C ASN A 357 -0.90 -2.89 19.86
N THR A 358 -0.92 -1.99 20.85
CA THR A 358 -0.11 -2.11 22.09
C THR A 358 -0.55 -3.32 22.92
N SER A 359 -1.85 -3.58 23.01
CA SER A 359 -2.38 -4.76 23.72
C SER A 359 -1.97 -6.07 23.04
N LEU A 360 -2.04 -6.12 21.70
CA LEU A 360 -1.60 -7.27 20.93
C LEU A 360 -0.09 -7.52 21.07
N ASP A 361 0.72 -6.46 21.03
CA ASP A 361 2.16 -6.57 21.25
C ASP A 361 2.51 -7.05 22.68
N PHE A 362 1.74 -6.59 23.67
CA PHE A 362 1.85 -7.04 25.05
C PHE A 362 1.58 -8.55 25.17
N ILE A 363 0.48 -9.03 24.60
CA ILE A 363 0.17 -10.47 24.56
C ILE A 363 1.32 -11.25 23.92
N ARG A 364 1.77 -10.83 22.74
CA ARG A 364 2.83 -11.48 21.98
C ARG A 364 4.12 -11.65 22.81
N HIS A 365 4.52 -10.61 23.55
CA HIS A 365 5.73 -10.64 24.36
C HIS A 365 5.62 -11.53 25.59
N THR A 366 4.43 -11.64 26.15
CA THR A 366 4.21 -12.40 27.38
C THR A 366 4.06 -13.89 27.13
N ILE A 367 3.44 -14.31 26.00
CA ILE A 367 3.22 -15.73 25.69
C ILE A 367 4.34 -16.32 24.80
N SER A 368 5.42 -15.57 24.54
CA SER A 368 6.54 -15.97 23.64
C SER A 368 7.63 -16.77 24.32
#